data_5d34a70bf6b77af94626008c78c42f0e
#
_entry.id   5d34a70bf6b77af94626008c78c42f0e
#
_cell.length_a   1.000
_cell.length_b   1.000
_cell.length_c   1.000
_cell.angle_alpha   90.00
_cell.angle_beta   90.00
_cell.angle_gamma   90.00
#
_symmetry.space_group_name_H-M   'P 1'
#
loop_
_entity.id
_entity.type
_entity.pdbx_description
1 polymer ?
#
loop_
_entity_poly.entity_id
_entity_poly.type
_entity_poly.pdbx_seq_one_letter_code
_entity_poly.pdbx_strand_id
1 'polypeptide(L)'
;MPGVPLRSIPRSPGPASPPPLTKEPRMPEPGPSPVRSRLADAMALVGTRVRLTPSESGGVAGDSVAHHALESDASSDGALNPPAVPSLERILRGPSGLGTTGLFLTRPEEPPAPPAPREAGAPEDGTPVPGLYHHPVTPPDPVRVEEVGRRIKRWAVDEVQAYPPEWEDQFDGFSVGRYMVACHPDAPTVDHLMVATRLMVAENVLDDCYCEDHGGSPVGLGSRLLLAHTALDPLLTTGEYEKPWAESLRSDAPRRAYRSAMAYFVEQATPSQADRYRHDMARLHLGYLAEAAWAEADHVPEVWEYLAMRQFNNFRPCPTITDTIGGYELPADLHARPEMQRVIALASNATTIVNDLYSYTKELDSPGTHLNLPVVIAEREGVSDRDGYLKAVEIHNDLMHTFESEAAALAADCPVPSVLRFLRGVAVWVDGNHYWHQTNTYRYSLPDFW
;
A
#
# COMPACT_ATOMS: atom_id res chain seq x y z
N MET A 1 1.31 -55.93 46.70
CA MET A 1 0.17 -55.91 45.76
C MET A 1 0.76 -55.99 44.36
N PRO A 2 0.47 -57.04 43.53
CA PRO A 2 1.21 -57.37 42.33
C PRO A 2 0.74 -56.57 41.14
N GLY A 3 1.72 -56.34 40.23
CA GLY A 3 1.57 -55.54 39.04
C GLY A 3 0.69 -56.16 37.94
N VAL A 4 -0.01 -55.33 37.23
CA VAL A 4 -0.80 -55.65 36.04
C VAL A 4 0.11 -55.63 34.82
N PRO A 5 0.12 -56.64 33.94
CA PRO A 5 0.95 -56.63 32.73
C PRO A 5 0.34 -55.79 31.62
N LEU A 6 1.17 -54.95 31.00
CA LEU A 6 0.87 -54.19 29.79
C LEU A 6 0.60 -55.15 28.61
N ARG A 7 -0.60 -55.07 28.04
CA ARG A 7 -0.96 -55.74 26.79
C ARG A 7 -0.26 -55.08 25.63
N SER A 8 0.48 -55.85 24.86
CA SER A 8 1.07 -55.49 23.58
C SER A 8 -0.01 -55.22 22.53
N ILE A 9 0.03 -54.06 21.92
CA ILE A 9 -0.81 -53.65 20.77
C ILE A 9 -0.20 -54.29 19.51
N PRO A 10 -0.96 -55.00 18.66
CA PRO A 10 -0.45 -55.53 17.41
C PRO A 10 -0.19 -54.40 16.40
N ARG A 11 0.99 -54.44 15.76
CA ARG A 11 1.38 -53.56 14.68
C ARG A 11 0.48 -53.82 13.46
N SER A 12 -0.09 -52.73 12.89
CA SER A 12 -0.78 -52.75 11.61
C SER A 12 0.19 -53.12 10.49
N PRO A 13 -0.24 -53.87 9.47
CA PRO A 13 0.60 -54.16 8.30
C PRO A 13 0.84 -52.89 7.48
N GLY A 14 2.09 -52.70 7.04
CA GLY A 14 2.50 -51.59 6.20
C GLY A 14 1.78 -51.58 4.83
N PRO A 15 1.73 -50.45 4.15
CA PRO A 15 1.06 -50.33 2.87
C PRO A 15 1.70 -51.19 1.79
N ALA A 16 0.86 -51.92 1.04
CA ALA A 16 1.27 -52.73 -0.08
C ALA A 16 1.84 -51.88 -1.22
N SER A 17 2.92 -52.34 -1.86
CA SER A 17 3.53 -51.74 -3.01
C SER A 17 2.51 -51.55 -4.17
N PRO A 18 2.53 -50.44 -4.88
CA PRO A 18 1.63 -50.23 -6.01
C PRO A 18 1.98 -51.18 -7.17
N PRO A 19 0.98 -51.59 -7.98
CA PRO A 19 1.20 -52.43 -9.14
C PRO A 19 1.97 -51.65 -10.24
N PRO A 20 2.67 -52.36 -11.15
CA PRO A 20 3.41 -51.69 -12.25
C PRO A 20 2.47 -50.99 -13.22
N LEU A 21 2.84 -49.73 -13.56
CA LEU A 21 2.14 -48.93 -14.55
C LEU A 21 2.12 -49.62 -15.91
N THR A 22 0.92 -49.99 -16.37
CA THR A 22 0.68 -50.38 -17.76
C THR A 22 0.85 -49.15 -18.66
N LYS A 23 1.69 -49.29 -19.69
CA LYS A 23 1.87 -48.23 -20.70
C LYS A 23 0.55 -47.94 -21.41
N GLU A 24 -0.01 -46.76 -21.19
CA GLU A 24 -1.10 -46.23 -22.00
C GLU A 24 -0.66 -46.00 -23.44
N PRO A 25 -1.54 -46.23 -24.44
CA PRO A 25 -1.22 -45.94 -25.82
C PRO A 25 -1.11 -44.42 -26.03
N ARG A 26 -0.01 -43.97 -26.67
CA ARG A 26 0.20 -42.58 -27.07
C ARG A 26 -0.97 -42.10 -27.92
N MET A 27 -1.67 -41.09 -27.41
CA MET A 27 -2.61 -40.30 -28.23
C MET A 27 -1.82 -39.54 -29.31
N PRO A 28 -2.36 -39.42 -30.53
CA PRO A 28 -1.72 -38.60 -31.56
C PRO A 28 -1.70 -37.13 -31.13
N GLU A 29 -0.59 -36.43 -31.39
CA GLU A 29 -0.46 -34.99 -31.09
C GLU A 29 -1.59 -34.21 -31.80
N PRO A 30 -2.26 -33.29 -31.10
CA PRO A 30 -3.25 -32.42 -31.71
C PRO A 30 -2.56 -31.52 -32.74
N GLY A 31 -3.02 -31.52 -33.97
CA GLY A 31 -2.57 -30.59 -35.00
C GLY A 31 -2.80 -29.14 -34.59
N PRO A 32 -2.13 -28.17 -35.19
CA PRO A 32 -2.16 -26.77 -34.78
C PRO A 32 -3.59 -26.24 -34.75
N SER A 33 -3.99 -25.75 -33.59
CA SER A 33 -5.30 -25.14 -33.36
C SER A 33 -5.50 -23.93 -34.29
N PRO A 34 -6.64 -23.78 -34.94
CA PRO A 34 -6.94 -22.62 -35.80
C PRO A 34 -6.87 -21.27 -35.06
N VAL A 35 -6.92 -21.28 -33.74
CA VAL A 35 -6.75 -20.08 -32.89
C VAL A 35 -5.29 -19.62 -32.83
N ARG A 36 -4.31 -20.55 -32.86
CA ARG A 36 -2.89 -20.19 -32.90
C ARG A 36 -2.47 -19.57 -34.25
N SER A 37 -3.06 -20.01 -35.35
CA SER A 37 -2.81 -19.42 -36.67
C SER A 37 -3.30 -17.97 -36.73
N ARG A 38 -4.50 -17.69 -36.22
CA ARG A 38 -5.07 -16.33 -36.22
C ARG A 38 -4.31 -15.34 -35.34
N LEU A 39 -3.72 -15.80 -34.25
CA LEU A 39 -2.90 -14.95 -33.38
C LEU A 39 -1.54 -14.62 -34.04
N ALA A 40 -0.94 -15.59 -34.73
CA ALA A 40 0.29 -15.37 -35.49
C ALA A 40 0.07 -14.41 -36.67
N ASP A 41 -1.05 -14.53 -37.38
CA ASP A 41 -1.43 -13.65 -38.48
C ASP A 41 -1.73 -12.21 -37.99
N ALA A 42 -2.35 -12.06 -36.82
CA ALA A 42 -2.60 -10.76 -36.19
C ALA A 42 -1.29 -10.07 -35.76
N MET A 43 -0.33 -10.81 -35.22
CA MET A 43 0.97 -10.29 -34.83
C MET A 43 1.84 -9.92 -36.05
N ALA A 44 1.73 -10.63 -37.17
CA ALA A 44 2.40 -10.31 -38.42
C ALA A 44 1.86 -9.01 -39.06
N LEU A 45 0.55 -8.73 -38.91
CA LEU A 45 -0.08 -7.50 -39.40
C LEU A 45 0.35 -6.26 -38.61
N VAL A 46 0.62 -6.37 -37.31
CA VAL A 46 1.08 -5.27 -36.47
C VAL A 46 2.56 -4.92 -36.77
N GLY A 47 3.38 -5.90 -37.13
CA GLY A 47 4.79 -5.70 -37.48
C GLY A 47 5.08 -4.98 -38.79
N THR A 48 4.06 -4.83 -39.67
CA THR A 48 4.26 -4.29 -41.03
C THR A 48 3.91 -2.81 -41.20
N ARG A 49 3.52 -2.11 -40.15
CA ARG A 49 3.03 -0.72 -40.24
C ARG A 49 3.93 0.38 -39.65
N VAL A 50 5.18 0.11 -39.37
CA VAL A 50 6.14 1.16 -39.01
C VAL A 50 7.38 1.10 -39.92
N ARG A 51 7.22 1.49 -41.20
CA ARG A 51 8.29 2.07 -42.00
C ARG A 51 7.98 3.55 -42.20
N LEU A 52 8.66 4.38 -41.43
CA LEU A 52 8.78 5.79 -41.70
C LEU A 52 9.65 5.98 -42.92
N THR A 53 9.07 6.44 -44.01
CA THR A 53 9.82 6.96 -45.18
C THR A 53 10.30 8.37 -44.86
N PRO A 54 11.54 8.75 -45.19
CA PRO A 54 11.97 10.13 -45.11
C PRO A 54 11.32 10.92 -46.25
N SER A 55 10.66 12.02 -45.96
CA SER A 55 10.19 12.95 -46.96
C SER A 55 11.29 13.97 -47.27
N GLU A 56 11.60 14.08 -48.51
CA GLU A 56 12.53 15.04 -49.11
C GLU A 56 12.05 16.49 -48.93
N SER A 57 13.03 17.33 -48.79
CA SER A 57 12.94 18.78 -48.76
C SER A 57 12.36 19.41 -50.04
N GLY A 58 11.35 20.21 -49.92
CA GLY A 58 10.88 21.11 -50.97
C GLY A 58 10.61 22.48 -50.33
N GLY A 59 11.52 23.42 -50.62
CA GLY A 59 11.36 24.80 -50.23
C GLY A 59 10.41 25.56 -51.12
N VAL A 60 9.63 26.47 -50.57
CA VAL A 60 9.13 27.70 -51.26
C VAL A 60 9.13 28.86 -50.28
N ALA A 61 9.53 30.00 -50.80
CA ALA A 61 9.85 31.23 -50.15
C ALA A 61 8.60 32.10 -49.77
N GLY A 62 8.81 33.00 -48.81
CA GLY A 62 8.31 34.38 -48.86
C GLY A 62 7.02 34.62 -48.06
N ASP A 63 7.05 35.29 -46.94
CA ASP A 63 6.78 36.72 -46.88
C ASP A 63 7.00 37.27 -45.45
N SER A 64 7.57 38.45 -45.46
CA SER A 64 7.95 39.30 -44.35
C SER A 64 6.78 40.08 -43.77
N VAL A 65 6.66 40.17 -42.43
CA VAL A 65 6.11 41.38 -41.77
C VAL A 65 6.83 41.66 -40.45
N ALA A 66 7.59 42.72 -40.51
CA ALA A 66 7.86 43.79 -39.56
C ALA A 66 8.07 43.53 -38.06
N HIS A 67 9.26 43.91 -37.67
CA HIS A 67 9.78 44.37 -36.39
C HIS A 67 8.88 45.33 -35.62
N HIS A 68 8.83 45.16 -34.30
CA HIS A 68 8.96 46.26 -33.36
C HIS A 68 9.94 45.88 -32.24
N ALA A 69 11.09 46.53 -32.34
CA ALA A 69 12.06 46.61 -31.27
C ALA A 69 11.60 47.63 -30.23
N LEU A 70 11.76 47.32 -28.96
CA LEU A 70 11.95 48.29 -27.89
C LEU A 70 13.17 47.88 -27.09
N GLU A 71 14.22 48.64 -27.31
CA GLU A 71 15.40 48.72 -26.46
C GLU A 71 15.02 49.36 -25.13
N SER A 72 15.52 48.83 -24.02
CA SER A 72 16.07 49.69 -22.95
C SER A 72 16.90 48.86 -21.95
N ASP A 73 18.14 49.20 -21.95
CA ASP A 73 19.09 49.37 -20.84
C ASP A 73 19.48 48.22 -19.94
N ALA A 74 20.78 48.00 -20.08
CA ALA A 74 21.66 47.25 -19.22
C ALA A 74 21.85 47.95 -17.84
N SER A 75 21.90 47.14 -16.80
CA SER A 75 23.04 47.01 -15.87
C SER A 75 22.59 46.48 -14.50
N SER A 76 23.05 45.37 -14.14
CA SER A 76 23.80 45.15 -12.90
C SER A 76 24.18 43.67 -12.76
N ASP A 77 25.47 43.41 -12.65
CA ASP A 77 26.08 42.16 -12.21
C ASP A 77 25.47 41.71 -10.90
N GLY A 78 24.75 40.59 -10.96
CA GLY A 78 24.35 39.80 -9.84
C GLY A 78 24.74 38.35 -10.12
N ALA A 79 25.83 37.87 -9.55
CA ALA A 79 26.24 36.51 -9.60
C ALA A 79 25.05 35.63 -9.14
N LEU A 80 24.41 34.94 -10.08
CA LEU A 80 23.40 33.94 -9.79
C LEU A 80 24.11 32.75 -9.09
N ASN A 81 23.94 32.65 -7.77
CA ASN A 81 24.26 31.44 -7.04
C ASN A 81 23.46 30.29 -7.69
N PRO A 82 24.08 29.13 -7.95
CA PRO A 82 23.36 27.97 -8.42
C PRO A 82 22.22 27.65 -7.45
N PRO A 83 21.05 27.23 -7.94
CA PRO A 83 19.93 26.89 -7.08
C PRO A 83 20.38 25.81 -6.08
N ALA A 84 20.20 26.06 -4.79
CA ALA A 84 20.53 25.10 -3.76
C ALA A 84 19.76 23.80 -3.96
N VAL A 85 20.46 22.68 -4.04
CA VAL A 85 19.87 21.33 -4.14
C VAL A 85 18.89 21.14 -2.97
N PRO A 86 17.61 20.81 -3.22
CA PRO A 86 16.67 20.59 -2.14
C PRO A 86 17.09 19.38 -1.32
N SER A 87 17.30 19.56 -0.03
CA SER A 87 17.51 18.44 0.92
C SER A 87 16.17 17.77 1.23
N LEU A 88 16.20 16.50 1.66
CA LEU A 88 15.00 15.79 2.11
C LEU A 88 14.28 16.56 3.22
N GLU A 89 15.01 17.16 4.16
CA GLU A 89 14.45 18.01 5.20
C GLU A 89 13.66 19.20 4.64
N ARG A 90 14.10 19.76 3.53
CA ARG A 90 13.38 20.82 2.82
C ARG A 90 12.15 20.30 2.10
N ILE A 91 12.21 19.07 1.57
CA ILE A 91 11.05 18.37 0.98
C ILE A 91 9.99 18.11 2.05
N LEU A 92 10.40 17.59 3.21
CA LEU A 92 9.53 17.30 4.34
C LEU A 92 8.88 18.57 4.93
N ARG A 93 9.60 19.68 4.95
CA ARG A 93 9.06 20.99 5.40
C ARG A 93 8.12 21.63 4.38
N GLY A 94 8.06 21.15 3.14
CA GLY A 94 7.27 21.69 2.04
C GLY A 94 7.84 22.95 1.41
N PRO A 95 7.27 23.44 0.28
CA PRO A 95 7.74 24.61 -0.40
C PRO A 95 7.58 25.84 0.51
N SER A 96 8.69 26.39 0.97
CA SER A 96 8.72 27.70 1.58
C SER A 96 8.52 28.73 0.48
N GLY A 97 7.28 29.18 0.25
CA GLY A 97 7.11 30.30 -0.64
C GLY A 97 6.00 30.30 -1.68
N LEU A 98 4.87 29.62 -1.44
CA LEU A 98 3.61 30.16 -1.97
C LEU A 98 2.98 30.98 -0.84
N GLY A 99 3.53 32.19 -0.67
CA GLY A 99 2.97 33.16 0.25
C GLY A 99 1.56 33.50 -0.19
N THR A 100 0.59 33.19 0.65
CA THR A 100 -0.68 33.90 0.71
C THR A 100 -0.46 35.29 1.32
N THR A 101 0.44 36.05 0.76
CA THR A 101 0.55 37.51 1.00
C THR A 101 -0.41 38.20 0.08
N GLY A 102 -1.67 38.36 0.52
CA GLY A 102 -2.62 39.17 -0.24
C GLY A 102 -4.09 39.04 0.11
N LEU A 103 -4.48 38.28 1.09
CA LEU A 103 -5.86 38.29 1.59
C LEU A 103 -5.90 38.78 3.04
N PHE A 104 -5.95 40.11 3.19
CA PHE A 104 -6.44 40.71 4.43
C PHE A 104 -7.94 40.48 4.52
N LEU A 105 -8.32 39.30 5.08
CA LEU A 105 -9.66 39.14 5.59
C LEU A 105 -9.67 39.72 7.00
N THR A 106 -10.43 40.75 7.19
CA THR A 106 -10.75 41.35 8.48
C THR A 106 -11.23 40.22 9.40
N ARG A 107 -10.52 40.03 10.50
CA ARG A 107 -10.81 39.04 11.54
C ARG A 107 -12.22 39.34 12.08
N PRO A 108 -13.19 38.41 12.02
CA PRO A 108 -14.41 38.53 12.79
C PRO A 108 -14.08 38.47 14.28
N GLU A 109 -14.77 39.25 15.09
CA GLU A 109 -14.67 39.19 16.54
C GLU A 109 -14.88 37.76 17.04
N GLU A 110 -13.97 37.32 17.85
CA GLU A 110 -13.91 35.97 18.44
C GLU A 110 -15.14 35.76 19.35
N PRO A 111 -16.00 34.78 19.12
CA PRO A 111 -17.03 34.42 20.10
C PRO A 111 -16.36 33.92 21.38
N PRO A 112 -17.01 34.09 22.57
CA PRO A 112 -16.42 33.68 23.83
C PRO A 112 -16.05 32.21 23.79
N ALA A 113 -14.84 31.89 24.28
CA ALA A 113 -14.26 30.55 24.28
C ALA A 113 -15.25 29.54 24.88
N PRO A 114 -15.50 28.41 24.19
CA PRO A 114 -16.25 27.32 24.80
C PRO A 114 -15.50 26.80 26.03
N PRO A 115 -16.21 26.25 27.05
CA PRO A 115 -15.54 25.68 28.22
C PRO A 115 -14.51 24.64 27.77
N ALA A 116 -13.34 24.69 28.40
CA ALA A 116 -12.24 23.79 28.10
C ALA A 116 -12.74 22.34 28.01
N PRO A 117 -12.39 21.60 26.94
CA PRO A 117 -12.69 20.19 26.86
C PRO A 117 -12.07 19.52 28.10
N ARG A 118 -12.81 18.63 28.75
CA ARG A 118 -12.21 17.69 29.69
C ARG A 118 -11.05 17.02 28.95
N GLU A 119 -9.87 17.08 29.54
CA GLU A 119 -8.70 16.34 29.09
C GLU A 119 -9.11 14.88 28.89
N ALA A 120 -9.42 14.50 27.67
CA ALA A 120 -9.26 13.10 27.25
C ALA A 120 -7.79 12.84 27.48
N GLY A 121 -7.44 11.92 28.38
CA GLY A 121 -6.06 11.60 28.72
C GLY A 121 -5.26 11.51 27.44
N ALA A 122 -4.14 12.22 27.38
CA ALA A 122 -3.22 12.11 26.25
C ALA A 122 -3.01 10.61 26.01
N PRO A 123 -3.05 10.13 24.74
CA PRO A 123 -2.73 8.74 24.47
C PRO A 123 -1.37 8.48 25.11
N GLU A 124 -1.27 7.40 25.91
CA GLU A 124 0.01 6.99 26.45
C GLU A 124 0.96 6.85 25.25
N ASP A 125 2.01 7.65 25.20
CA ASP A 125 3.03 7.58 24.15
C ASP A 125 3.60 6.16 24.19
N GLY A 126 3.24 5.34 23.17
CA GLY A 126 3.75 3.97 23.08
C GLY A 126 5.27 3.98 23.02
N THR A 127 5.90 2.95 23.55
CA THR A 127 7.35 2.83 23.54
C THR A 127 7.85 2.62 22.12
N PRO A 128 8.81 3.41 21.62
CA PRO A 128 9.41 3.14 20.30
C PRO A 128 10.28 1.89 20.34
N VAL A 129 10.37 1.18 19.24
CA VAL A 129 11.30 0.04 19.08
C VAL A 129 12.73 0.58 19.22
N PRO A 130 13.53 0.06 20.18
CA PRO A 130 14.90 0.54 20.39
C PRO A 130 15.78 0.37 19.14
N GLY A 131 16.43 1.46 18.73
CA GLY A 131 17.32 1.48 17.56
C GLY A 131 16.62 1.60 16.20
N LEU A 132 15.30 1.61 16.15
CA LEU A 132 14.56 1.82 14.91
C LEU A 132 14.68 3.28 14.46
N TYR A 133 15.15 3.48 13.23
CA TYR A 133 15.26 4.79 12.62
C TYR A 133 13.89 5.31 12.18
N HIS A 134 13.53 6.48 12.65
CA HIS A 134 12.27 7.15 12.31
C HIS A 134 12.35 8.66 12.53
N HIS A 135 11.43 9.41 11.94
CA HIS A 135 11.29 10.83 12.18
C HIS A 135 10.15 11.13 13.16
N PRO A 136 10.29 12.15 14.01
CA PRO A 136 9.22 12.56 14.90
C PRO A 136 8.04 13.15 14.10
N VAL A 137 6.84 12.76 14.47
CA VAL A 137 5.60 13.25 13.89
C VAL A 137 4.96 14.29 14.80
N THR A 138 4.53 15.42 14.23
CA THR A 138 3.66 16.33 14.97
C THR A 138 2.34 15.63 15.25
N PRO A 139 1.86 15.61 16.51
CA PRO A 139 0.59 14.99 16.84
C PRO A 139 -0.52 15.45 15.90
N PRO A 140 -1.34 14.54 15.35
CA PRO A 140 -2.40 14.88 14.42
C PRO A 140 -3.47 15.73 15.08
N ASP A 141 -4.10 16.62 14.29
CA ASP A 141 -5.19 17.50 14.74
C ASP A 141 -6.34 16.67 15.33
N PRO A 142 -6.66 16.81 16.63
CA PRO A 142 -7.66 15.99 17.30
C PRO A 142 -9.07 16.19 16.72
N VAL A 143 -9.41 17.37 16.20
CA VAL A 143 -10.71 17.64 15.59
C VAL A 143 -10.86 16.84 14.29
N ARG A 144 -9.81 16.79 13.48
CA ARG A 144 -9.80 15.97 12.25
C ARG A 144 -9.82 14.47 12.58
N VAL A 145 -9.08 14.05 13.62
CA VAL A 145 -9.04 12.66 14.10
C VAL A 145 -10.44 12.19 14.50
N GLU A 146 -11.13 12.99 15.33
CA GLU A 146 -12.49 12.68 15.77
C GLU A 146 -13.48 12.59 14.60
N GLU A 147 -13.44 13.57 13.69
CA GLU A 147 -14.36 13.61 12.55
C GLU A 147 -14.12 12.45 11.58
N VAL A 148 -12.85 12.11 11.27
CA VAL A 148 -12.53 10.95 10.45
C VAL A 148 -12.96 9.66 11.15
N GLY A 149 -12.67 9.50 12.44
CA GLY A 149 -13.08 8.34 13.24
C GLY A 149 -14.60 8.14 13.25
N ARG A 150 -15.35 9.20 13.49
CA ARG A 150 -16.82 9.18 13.47
C ARG A 150 -17.38 8.79 12.08
N ARG A 151 -16.82 9.35 11.00
CA ARG A 151 -17.28 9.07 9.64
C ARG A 151 -16.94 7.66 9.19
N ILE A 152 -15.75 7.17 9.51
CA ILE A 152 -15.35 5.82 9.11
C ILE A 152 -16.13 4.75 9.87
N LYS A 153 -16.38 4.96 11.16
CA LYS A 153 -17.20 4.05 11.96
C LYS A 153 -18.60 3.93 11.38
N ARG A 154 -19.26 5.06 11.11
CA ARG A 154 -20.57 5.09 10.45
C ARG A 154 -20.56 4.35 9.11
N TRP A 155 -19.55 4.58 8.27
CA TRP A 155 -19.42 3.89 6.99
C TRP A 155 -19.22 2.39 7.17
N ALA A 156 -18.32 1.97 8.07
CA ALA A 156 -17.98 0.57 8.26
C ALA A 156 -19.14 -0.24 8.89
N VAL A 157 -19.84 0.33 9.87
CA VAL A 157 -20.90 -0.35 10.63
C VAL A 157 -22.26 -0.21 9.95
N ASP A 158 -22.67 1.04 9.64
CA ASP A 158 -24.06 1.30 9.19
C ASP A 158 -24.22 1.14 7.68
N GLU A 159 -23.25 1.60 6.87
CA GLU A 159 -23.39 1.64 5.41
C GLU A 159 -22.96 0.32 4.75
N VAL A 160 -21.75 -0.18 5.06
CA VAL A 160 -21.22 -1.39 4.42
C VAL A 160 -21.35 -2.65 5.27
N GLN A 161 -21.64 -2.51 6.57
CA GLN A 161 -21.73 -3.63 7.50
C GLN A 161 -20.51 -4.55 7.37
N ALA A 162 -19.33 -3.94 7.48
CA ALA A 162 -18.05 -4.59 7.26
C ALA A 162 -17.71 -5.58 8.38
N TYR A 163 -18.04 -5.21 9.62
CA TYR A 163 -17.78 -6.00 10.81
C TYR A 163 -19.08 -6.39 11.51
N PRO A 164 -19.11 -7.53 12.21
CA PRO A 164 -20.23 -7.90 13.04
C PRO A 164 -20.37 -6.90 14.21
N PRO A 165 -21.60 -6.66 14.74
CA PRO A 165 -21.84 -5.67 15.79
C PRO A 165 -21.01 -5.87 17.06
N GLU A 166 -20.64 -7.09 17.39
CA GLU A 166 -19.81 -7.45 18.53
C GLU A 166 -18.35 -6.96 18.42
N TRP A 167 -17.91 -6.53 17.25
CA TRP A 167 -16.56 -6.03 16.99
C TRP A 167 -16.46 -4.49 17.04
N GLU A 168 -17.51 -3.81 17.42
CA GLU A 168 -17.57 -2.34 17.42
C GLU A 168 -16.49 -1.71 18.32
N ASP A 169 -16.26 -2.27 19.50
CA ASP A 169 -15.22 -1.78 20.42
C ASP A 169 -13.80 -2.03 19.86
N GLN A 170 -13.58 -3.16 19.17
CA GLN A 170 -12.31 -3.47 18.53
C GLN A 170 -12.02 -2.49 17.39
N PHE A 171 -13.04 -2.14 16.62
CA PHE A 171 -12.92 -1.16 15.56
C PHE A 171 -12.47 0.22 16.09
N ASP A 172 -13.04 0.68 17.21
CA ASP A 172 -12.62 1.92 17.87
C ASP A 172 -11.16 1.83 18.34
N GLY A 173 -10.73 0.68 18.84
CA GLY A 173 -9.36 0.39 19.27
C GLY A 173 -8.33 0.53 18.14
N PHE A 174 -8.69 0.33 16.88
CA PHE A 174 -7.77 0.50 15.74
C PHE A 174 -7.38 1.97 15.51
N SER A 175 -8.12 2.93 16.05
CA SER A 175 -7.81 4.36 15.98
C SER A 175 -7.52 4.84 14.55
N VAL A 176 -8.34 4.40 13.58
CA VAL A 176 -8.14 4.65 12.15
C VAL A 176 -8.11 6.14 11.81
N GLY A 177 -8.91 6.96 12.52
CA GLY A 177 -8.89 8.41 12.35
C GLY A 177 -7.51 9.01 12.66
N ARG A 178 -6.88 8.59 13.76
CA ARG A 178 -5.53 9.02 14.13
C ARG A 178 -4.50 8.55 13.09
N TYR A 179 -4.61 7.33 12.62
CA TYR A 179 -3.74 6.79 11.59
C TYR A 179 -3.77 7.66 10.33
N MET A 180 -4.94 7.86 9.76
CA MET A 180 -5.07 8.56 8.48
C MET A 180 -4.73 10.04 8.55
N VAL A 181 -5.05 10.72 9.66
CA VAL A 181 -4.65 12.12 9.84
C VAL A 181 -3.14 12.26 10.02
N ALA A 182 -2.50 11.31 10.71
CA ALA A 182 -1.03 11.29 10.84
C ALA A 182 -0.34 11.06 9.49
N CYS A 183 -0.86 10.14 8.66
CA CYS A 183 -0.30 9.84 7.34
C CYS A 183 -0.55 10.92 6.28
N HIS A 184 -1.62 11.71 6.43
CA HIS A 184 -2.04 12.70 5.43
C HIS A 184 -2.39 14.06 6.08
N PRO A 185 -1.48 14.68 6.85
CA PRO A 185 -1.78 15.94 7.54
C PRO A 185 -2.10 17.09 6.58
N ASP A 186 -1.55 17.05 5.37
CA ASP A 186 -1.72 18.07 4.31
C ASP A 186 -2.97 17.83 3.43
N ALA A 187 -3.80 16.83 3.72
CA ALA A 187 -5.04 16.60 2.98
C ALA A 187 -5.94 17.86 3.05
N PRO A 188 -6.45 18.38 1.91
CA PRO A 188 -7.18 19.64 1.90
C PRO A 188 -8.44 19.62 2.75
N THR A 189 -9.16 18.52 2.77
CA THR A 189 -10.43 18.35 3.50
C THR A 189 -10.54 16.98 4.14
N VAL A 190 -11.51 16.81 5.04
CA VAL A 190 -11.85 15.50 5.60
C VAL A 190 -12.34 14.54 4.51
N ASP A 191 -12.99 15.03 3.44
CA ASP A 191 -13.43 14.17 2.33
C ASP A 191 -12.23 13.52 1.63
N HIS A 192 -11.12 14.24 1.43
CA HIS A 192 -9.88 13.66 0.91
C HIS A 192 -9.30 12.61 1.87
N LEU A 193 -9.32 12.86 3.19
CA LEU A 193 -8.91 11.86 4.18
C LEU A 193 -9.78 10.61 4.13
N MET A 194 -11.10 10.78 3.92
CA MET A 194 -12.03 9.65 3.82
C MET A 194 -11.75 8.75 2.62
N VAL A 195 -11.08 9.24 1.56
CA VAL A 195 -10.61 8.37 0.46
C VAL A 195 -9.63 7.34 0.98
N ALA A 196 -8.51 7.79 1.58
CA ALA A 196 -7.50 6.88 2.14
C ALA A 196 -8.11 5.99 3.22
N THR A 197 -8.95 6.57 4.08
CA THR A 197 -9.54 5.87 5.21
C THR A 197 -10.45 4.73 4.78
N ARG A 198 -11.34 4.94 3.81
CA ARG A 198 -12.24 3.89 3.30
C ARG A 198 -11.48 2.79 2.59
N LEU A 199 -10.48 3.14 1.77
CA LEU A 199 -9.67 2.16 1.03
C LEU A 199 -8.88 1.27 1.98
N MET A 200 -8.27 1.86 3.02
CA MET A 200 -7.51 1.11 4.00
C MET A 200 -8.41 0.21 4.86
N VAL A 201 -9.54 0.72 5.37
CA VAL A 201 -10.47 -0.11 6.16
C VAL A 201 -11.06 -1.23 5.31
N ALA A 202 -11.36 -0.98 4.03
CA ALA A 202 -11.86 -2.02 3.14
C ALA A 202 -10.84 -3.14 2.92
N GLU A 203 -9.55 -2.79 2.86
CA GLU A 203 -8.46 -3.75 2.79
C GLU A 203 -8.33 -4.54 4.08
N ASN A 204 -8.34 -3.88 5.24
CA ASN A 204 -8.31 -4.57 6.54
C ASN A 204 -9.50 -5.53 6.71
N VAL A 205 -10.71 -5.16 6.27
CA VAL A 205 -11.88 -6.06 6.29
C VAL A 205 -11.64 -7.31 5.44
N LEU A 206 -10.96 -7.18 4.30
CA LEU A 206 -10.63 -8.33 3.47
C LEU A 206 -9.58 -9.20 4.16
N ASP A 207 -8.54 -8.61 4.71
CA ASP A 207 -7.47 -9.31 5.41
C ASP A 207 -8.02 -10.08 6.62
N ASP A 208 -8.74 -9.40 7.52
CA ASP A 208 -9.38 -10.00 8.70
C ASP A 208 -10.32 -11.16 8.32
N CYS A 209 -11.18 -10.98 7.30
CA CYS A 209 -12.19 -11.98 6.94
C CYS A 209 -11.66 -13.12 6.06
N TYR A 210 -10.61 -12.91 5.28
CA TYR A 210 -10.16 -13.90 4.31
C TYR A 210 -8.81 -14.51 4.66
N CYS A 211 -7.91 -13.77 5.28
CA CYS A 211 -6.54 -14.16 5.53
C CYS A 211 -6.31 -14.56 7.00
N GLU A 212 -6.70 -13.72 7.97
CA GLU A 212 -6.44 -13.99 9.38
C GLU A 212 -7.40 -15.06 9.97
N ASP A 213 -8.72 -14.91 9.77
CA ASP A 213 -9.71 -15.74 10.46
C ASP A 213 -9.87 -17.17 9.93
N HIS A 214 -9.42 -17.43 8.72
CA HIS A 214 -9.81 -18.66 8.05
C HIS A 214 -8.65 -19.55 7.63
N GLY A 215 -7.37 -19.19 7.90
CA GLY A 215 -6.20 -20.03 7.62
C GLY A 215 -6.35 -20.70 6.24
N GLY A 216 -6.93 -19.95 5.29
CA GLY A 216 -7.55 -20.54 4.12
C GLY A 216 -6.51 -21.17 3.23
N SER A 217 -6.81 -22.40 2.79
CA SER A 217 -6.10 -22.98 1.66
C SER A 217 -5.97 -21.96 0.54
N PRO A 218 -4.79 -21.79 -0.08
CA PRO A 218 -4.57 -20.87 -1.20
C PRO A 218 -5.56 -21.12 -2.35
N VAL A 219 -6.07 -22.32 -2.49
CA VAL A 219 -7.11 -22.67 -3.46
C VAL A 219 -8.43 -21.96 -3.17
N GLY A 220 -8.88 -21.95 -1.92
CA GLY A 220 -10.08 -21.23 -1.50
C GLY A 220 -9.88 -19.71 -1.50
N LEU A 221 -8.74 -19.26 -0.98
CA LEU A 221 -8.39 -17.84 -0.92
C LEU A 221 -8.28 -17.20 -2.30
N GLY A 222 -7.63 -17.87 -3.28
CA GLY A 222 -7.47 -17.34 -4.62
C GLY A 222 -8.78 -17.00 -5.31
N SER A 223 -9.79 -17.87 -5.16
CA SER A 223 -11.13 -17.61 -5.69
C SER A 223 -11.81 -16.40 -5.01
N ARG A 224 -11.68 -16.26 -3.69
CA ARG A 224 -12.25 -15.13 -2.93
C ARG A 224 -11.57 -13.81 -3.28
N LEU A 225 -10.23 -13.78 -3.35
CA LEU A 225 -9.45 -12.60 -3.73
C LEU A 225 -9.78 -12.15 -5.16
N LEU A 226 -9.89 -13.08 -6.11
CA LEU A 226 -10.28 -12.76 -7.48
C LEU A 226 -11.66 -12.07 -7.52
N LEU A 227 -12.64 -12.64 -6.82
CA LEU A 227 -13.99 -12.05 -6.78
C LEU A 227 -14.00 -10.70 -6.05
N ALA A 228 -13.22 -10.55 -4.98
CA ALA A 228 -13.08 -9.26 -4.30
C ALA A 228 -12.41 -8.22 -5.21
N HIS A 229 -11.39 -8.61 -5.97
CA HIS A 229 -10.73 -7.71 -6.92
C HIS A 229 -11.68 -7.18 -7.99
N THR A 230 -12.70 -7.94 -8.40
CA THR A 230 -13.74 -7.45 -9.34
C THR A 230 -14.59 -6.30 -8.74
N ALA A 231 -14.54 -6.07 -7.46
CA ALA A 231 -15.16 -4.89 -6.85
C ALA A 231 -14.34 -3.60 -7.11
N LEU A 232 -13.02 -3.73 -7.30
CA LEU A 232 -12.09 -2.65 -7.64
C LEU A 232 -12.01 -2.43 -9.16
N ASP A 233 -11.96 -3.55 -9.92
CA ASP A 233 -11.88 -3.58 -11.38
C ASP A 233 -13.10 -4.32 -11.92
N PRO A 234 -14.17 -3.58 -12.30
CA PRO A 234 -15.46 -4.17 -12.57
C PRO A 234 -15.48 -5.16 -13.72
N LEU A 235 -16.23 -6.24 -13.55
CA LEU A 235 -16.48 -7.21 -14.59
C LEU A 235 -17.23 -6.57 -15.77
N LEU A 236 -16.64 -6.62 -16.95
CA LEU A 236 -17.26 -6.21 -18.20
C LEU A 236 -17.94 -7.43 -18.84
N THR A 237 -19.25 -7.52 -18.70
CA THR A 237 -20.03 -8.66 -19.18
C THR A 237 -21.38 -8.23 -19.75
N THR A 238 -22.15 -9.20 -20.29
CA THR A 238 -23.50 -8.96 -20.75
C THR A 238 -24.52 -8.97 -19.61
N GLY A 239 -25.67 -8.29 -19.81
CA GLY A 239 -26.65 -8.03 -18.75
C GLY A 239 -27.14 -9.24 -17.96
N GLU A 240 -27.16 -10.44 -18.57
CA GLU A 240 -27.60 -11.64 -17.86
C GLU A 240 -26.62 -12.10 -16.78
N TYR A 241 -25.32 -11.82 -16.93
CA TYR A 241 -24.27 -12.15 -15.96
C TYR A 241 -23.93 -11.01 -15.03
N GLU A 242 -24.31 -9.78 -15.36
CA GLU A 242 -24.09 -8.60 -14.51
C GLU A 242 -24.85 -8.70 -13.18
N LYS A 243 -26.13 -9.14 -13.24
CA LYS A 243 -26.96 -9.23 -12.03
C LYS A 243 -26.41 -10.20 -10.98
N PRO A 244 -26.06 -11.47 -11.30
CA PRO A 244 -25.48 -12.39 -10.33
C PRO A 244 -24.11 -11.93 -9.83
N TRP A 245 -23.30 -11.27 -10.65
CA TRP A 245 -22.06 -10.66 -10.20
C TRP A 245 -22.31 -9.55 -9.19
N ALA A 246 -23.19 -8.60 -9.49
CA ALA A 246 -23.52 -7.51 -8.58
C ALA A 246 -24.13 -8.01 -7.26
N GLU A 247 -24.92 -9.10 -7.29
CA GLU A 247 -25.43 -9.78 -6.09
C GLU A 247 -24.29 -10.36 -5.26
N SER A 248 -23.34 -11.04 -5.90
CA SER A 248 -22.13 -11.56 -5.25
C SER A 248 -21.33 -10.47 -4.51
N LEU A 249 -21.24 -9.25 -5.08
CA LEU A 249 -20.57 -8.13 -4.41
C LEU A 249 -21.35 -7.62 -3.18
N ARG A 250 -22.69 -7.70 -3.19
CA ARG A 250 -23.52 -7.27 -2.05
C ARG A 250 -23.59 -8.28 -0.92
N SER A 251 -23.45 -9.56 -1.22
CA SER A 251 -23.63 -10.65 -0.24
C SER A 251 -22.45 -10.87 0.70
N ASP A 252 -21.29 -10.24 0.44
CA ASP A 252 -20.04 -10.49 1.15
C ASP A 252 -19.46 -9.18 1.67
N ALA A 253 -19.06 -9.13 2.94
CA ALA A 253 -18.63 -7.89 3.59
C ALA A 253 -17.37 -7.27 2.95
N PRO A 254 -16.26 -8.02 2.72
CA PRO A 254 -15.08 -7.49 2.05
C PRO A 254 -15.40 -6.92 0.66
N ARG A 255 -16.22 -7.60 -0.12
CA ARG A 255 -16.59 -7.15 -1.47
C ARG A 255 -17.45 -5.89 -1.44
N ARG A 256 -18.39 -5.79 -0.48
CA ARG A 256 -19.17 -4.55 -0.26
C ARG A 256 -18.26 -3.38 0.11
N ALA A 257 -17.32 -3.62 1.03
CA ALA A 257 -16.37 -2.60 1.47
C ALA A 257 -15.49 -2.11 0.30
N TYR A 258 -14.89 -3.02 -0.45
CA TYR A 258 -14.10 -2.69 -1.66
C TYR A 258 -14.92 -1.90 -2.68
N ARG A 259 -16.12 -2.34 -2.98
CA ARG A 259 -17.00 -1.66 -3.94
C ARG A 259 -17.32 -0.24 -3.51
N SER A 260 -17.72 -0.06 -2.25
CA SER A 260 -18.08 1.25 -1.71
C SER A 260 -16.88 2.20 -1.61
N ALA A 261 -15.73 1.68 -1.13
CA ALA A 261 -14.50 2.46 -1.04
C ALA A 261 -14.00 2.89 -2.43
N MET A 262 -14.00 1.96 -3.40
CA MET A 262 -13.57 2.25 -4.76
C MET A 262 -14.51 3.23 -5.48
N ALA A 263 -15.82 3.12 -5.29
CA ALA A 263 -16.78 4.08 -5.84
C ALA A 263 -16.50 5.50 -5.33
N TYR A 264 -16.25 5.65 -4.03
CA TYR A 264 -15.89 6.93 -3.43
C TYR A 264 -14.53 7.47 -3.92
N PHE A 265 -13.56 6.58 -4.14
CA PHE A 265 -12.24 6.95 -4.65
C PHE A 265 -12.28 7.48 -6.08
N VAL A 266 -12.97 6.81 -7.00
CA VAL A 266 -13.02 7.21 -8.41
C VAL A 266 -13.78 8.52 -8.64
N GLU A 267 -14.60 8.98 -7.70
CA GLU A 267 -15.21 10.30 -7.75
C GLU A 267 -14.19 11.44 -7.56
N GLN A 268 -13.04 11.17 -6.95
CA GLN A 268 -12.01 12.15 -6.64
C GLN A 268 -10.68 11.87 -7.35
N ALA A 269 -10.51 10.68 -7.91
CA ALA A 269 -9.29 10.24 -8.59
C ALA A 269 -9.40 10.41 -10.10
N THR A 270 -8.27 10.66 -10.75
CA THR A 270 -8.16 10.52 -12.19
C THR A 270 -8.16 9.05 -12.60
N PRO A 271 -8.48 8.70 -13.86
CA PRO A 271 -8.37 7.32 -14.34
C PRO A 271 -6.99 6.70 -14.11
N SER A 272 -5.92 7.47 -14.26
CA SER A 272 -4.54 7.01 -14.01
C SER A 272 -4.31 6.69 -12.53
N GLN A 273 -4.82 7.52 -11.62
CA GLN A 273 -4.73 7.27 -10.17
C GLN A 273 -5.52 6.02 -9.78
N ALA A 274 -6.70 5.82 -10.35
CA ALA A 274 -7.50 4.62 -10.11
C ALA A 274 -6.83 3.36 -10.63
N ASP A 275 -6.24 3.42 -11.83
CA ASP A 275 -5.57 2.27 -12.46
C ASP A 275 -4.34 1.80 -11.66
N ARG A 276 -3.48 2.73 -11.23
CA ARG A 276 -2.31 2.36 -10.41
C ARG A 276 -2.68 1.79 -9.04
N TYR A 277 -3.78 2.26 -8.43
CA TYR A 277 -4.29 1.67 -7.20
C TYR A 277 -4.76 0.22 -7.42
N ARG A 278 -5.54 -0.04 -8.48
CA ARG A 278 -5.95 -1.41 -8.85
C ARG A 278 -4.76 -2.32 -9.08
N HIS A 279 -3.74 -1.81 -9.79
CA HIS A 279 -2.50 -2.57 -10.03
C HIS A 279 -1.80 -2.95 -8.71
N ASP A 280 -1.66 -2.00 -7.78
CA ASP A 280 -0.99 -2.26 -6.51
C ASP A 280 -1.83 -3.19 -5.62
N MET A 281 -3.17 -3.11 -5.66
CA MET A 281 -4.06 -4.08 -4.99
C MET A 281 -3.97 -5.49 -5.58
N ALA A 282 -3.83 -5.62 -6.91
CA ALA A 282 -3.60 -6.93 -7.52
C ALA A 282 -2.26 -7.56 -7.06
N ARG A 283 -1.22 -6.75 -6.89
CA ARG A 283 0.05 -7.17 -6.31
C ARG A 283 -0.12 -7.65 -4.87
N LEU A 284 -0.85 -6.90 -4.05
CA LEU A 284 -1.14 -7.27 -2.66
C LEU A 284 -1.85 -8.63 -2.58
N HIS A 285 -2.85 -8.86 -3.42
CA HIS A 285 -3.55 -10.14 -3.46
C HIS A 285 -2.65 -11.32 -3.87
N LEU A 286 -1.64 -11.10 -4.73
CA LEU A 286 -0.62 -12.12 -5.03
C LEU A 286 0.26 -12.42 -3.80
N GLY A 287 0.58 -11.41 -3.01
CA GLY A 287 1.32 -11.59 -1.75
C GLY A 287 0.53 -12.44 -0.75
N TYR A 288 -0.75 -12.17 -0.56
CA TYR A 288 -1.63 -12.99 0.29
C TYR A 288 -1.68 -14.46 -0.15
N LEU A 289 -1.72 -14.70 -1.47
CA LEU A 289 -1.70 -16.08 -1.99
C LEU A 289 -0.38 -16.79 -1.73
N ALA A 290 0.75 -16.09 -1.82
CA ALA A 290 2.06 -16.67 -1.53
C ALA A 290 2.19 -17.02 -0.04
N GLU A 291 1.75 -16.15 0.84
CA GLU A 291 1.74 -16.38 2.28
C GLU A 291 0.85 -17.56 2.67
N ALA A 292 -0.37 -17.62 2.13
CA ALA A 292 -1.27 -18.76 2.33
C ALA A 292 -0.68 -20.09 1.82
N ALA A 293 0.06 -20.07 0.70
CA ALA A 293 0.72 -21.25 0.16
C ALA A 293 1.87 -21.73 1.06
N TRP A 294 2.63 -20.82 1.66
CA TRP A 294 3.65 -21.16 2.64
C TRP A 294 3.04 -21.76 3.90
N ALA A 295 1.97 -21.16 4.41
CA ALA A 295 1.26 -21.68 5.58
C ALA A 295 0.68 -23.08 5.33
N GLU A 296 0.07 -23.36 4.16
CA GLU A 296 -0.44 -24.69 3.81
C GLU A 296 0.68 -25.73 3.67
N ALA A 297 1.84 -25.32 3.18
CA ALA A 297 2.99 -26.20 3.01
C ALA A 297 3.84 -26.37 4.27
N ASP A 298 3.49 -25.69 5.38
CA ASP A 298 4.34 -25.58 6.58
C ASP A 298 5.79 -25.16 6.20
N HIS A 299 5.88 -24.19 5.29
CA HIS A 299 7.13 -23.73 4.71
C HIS A 299 7.56 -22.41 5.30
N VAL A 300 8.72 -22.38 5.96
CA VAL A 300 9.40 -21.13 6.30
C VAL A 300 10.28 -20.73 5.11
N PRO A 301 10.06 -19.57 4.48
CA PRO A 301 10.85 -19.15 3.33
C PRO A 301 12.27 -18.74 3.73
N GLU A 302 13.20 -18.73 2.77
CA GLU A 302 14.47 -18.05 2.97
C GLU A 302 14.23 -16.54 3.20
N VAL A 303 15.16 -15.85 3.90
CA VAL A 303 15.00 -14.41 4.20
C VAL A 303 14.77 -13.58 2.94
N TRP A 304 15.51 -13.87 1.86
CA TRP A 304 15.33 -13.16 0.58
C TRP A 304 13.99 -13.47 -0.10
N GLU A 305 13.45 -14.70 0.05
CA GLU A 305 12.11 -15.06 -0.47
C GLU A 305 11.02 -14.29 0.30
N TYR A 306 11.13 -14.22 1.62
CA TYR A 306 10.24 -13.42 2.46
C TYR A 306 10.26 -11.95 2.04
N LEU A 307 11.44 -11.35 1.92
CA LEU A 307 11.58 -9.97 1.47
C LEU A 307 11.03 -9.74 0.04
N ALA A 308 11.16 -10.73 -0.84
CA ALA A 308 10.57 -10.65 -2.19
C ALA A 308 9.03 -10.68 -2.13
N MET A 309 8.45 -11.55 -1.29
CA MET A 309 7.00 -11.60 -1.07
C MET A 309 6.49 -10.28 -0.45
N ARG A 310 7.22 -9.73 0.53
CA ARG A 310 6.85 -8.45 1.19
C ARG A 310 6.91 -7.24 0.25
N GLN A 311 7.48 -7.35 -0.95
CA GLN A 311 7.30 -6.33 -2.00
C GLN A 311 5.90 -6.38 -2.66
N PHE A 312 5.14 -7.42 -2.43
CA PHE A 312 3.77 -7.62 -2.89
C PHE A 312 2.78 -7.46 -1.74
N ASN A 313 2.93 -8.23 -0.67
CA ASN A 313 2.17 -8.07 0.57
C ASN A 313 2.77 -6.92 1.38
N ASN A 314 2.38 -5.70 1.06
CA ASN A 314 2.88 -4.49 1.71
C ASN A 314 1.91 -3.31 1.59
N PHE A 315 2.26 -2.20 2.24
CA PHE A 315 1.47 -0.97 2.25
C PHE A 315 1.51 -0.15 0.95
N ARG A 316 2.10 -0.65 -0.14
CA ARG A 316 2.25 0.10 -1.39
C ARG A 316 0.97 0.76 -1.92
N PRO A 317 -0.23 0.16 -1.84
CA PRO A 317 -1.47 0.82 -2.26
C PRO A 317 -1.74 2.16 -1.55
N CYS A 318 -1.21 2.36 -0.34
CA CYS A 318 -1.43 3.57 0.44
C CYS A 318 -0.58 4.77 -0.05
N PRO A 319 0.77 4.71 -0.10
CA PRO A 319 1.57 5.84 -0.56
C PRO A 319 1.38 6.13 -2.06
N THR A 320 0.95 5.15 -2.86
CA THR A 320 0.74 5.34 -4.30
C THR A 320 -0.38 6.36 -4.64
N ILE A 321 -1.28 6.65 -3.70
CA ILE A 321 -2.41 7.56 -3.87
C ILE A 321 -2.29 8.87 -3.08
N THR A 322 -1.12 9.18 -2.52
CA THR A 322 -0.91 10.39 -1.70
C THR A 322 -1.22 11.68 -2.45
N ASP A 323 -1.07 11.70 -3.77
CA ASP A 323 -1.45 12.83 -4.62
C ASP A 323 -2.98 13.01 -4.72
N THR A 324 -3.74 11.92 -4.84
CA THR A 324 -5.21 12.00 -4.79
C THR A 324 -5.67 12.56 -3.45
N ILE A 325 -5.09 12.07 -2.34
CA ILE A 325 -5.41 12.56 -0.99
C ILE A 325 -4.98 14.03 -0.82
N GLY A 326 -3.90 14.42 -1.49
CA GLY A 326 -3.42 15.81 -1.52
C GLY A 326 -4.21 16.73 -2.47
N GLY A 327 -5.21 16.22 -3.21
CA GLY A 327 -6.03 17.01 -4.15
C GLY A 327 -5.26 17.47 -5.39
N TYR A 328 -4.33 16.65 -5.91
CA TYR A 328 -3.60 16.91 -7.15
C TYR A 328 -3.29 15.59 -7.87
N GLU A 329 -2.74 15.67 -9.07
CA GLU A 329 -2.27 14.50 -9.81
C GLU A 329 -0.75 14.59 -10.06
N LEU A 330 -0.03 13.51 -9.72
CA LEU A 330 1.28 13.25 -10.28
C LEU A 330 1.06 12.64 -11.68
N PRO A 331 1.52 13.29 -12.78
CA PRO A 331 1.36 12.76 -14.13
C PRO A 331 1.81 11.30 -14.25
N ALA A 332 1.07 10.50 -15.03
CA ALA A 332 1.27 9.07 -15.14
C ALA A 332 2.68 8.68 -15.59
N ASP A 333 3.25 9.43 -16.52
CA ASP A 333 4.60 9.26 -17.03
C ASP A 333 5.68 9.52 -15.96
N LEU A 334 5.47 10.52 -15.09
CA LEU A 334 6.35 10.79 -13.96
C LEU A 334 6.20 9.74 -12.86
N HIS A 335 4.98 9.29 -12.59
CA HIS A 335 4.74 8.20 -11.64
C HIS A 335 5.38 6.88 -12.11
N ALA A 336 5.33 6.58 -13.42
CA ALA A 336 5.86 5.35 -14.00
C ALA A 336 7.39 5.34 -14.15
N ARG A 337 8.10 6.43 -13.86
CA ARG A 337 9.57 6.46 -13.91
C ARG A 337 10.15 5.42 -12.95
N PRO A 338 11.20 4.66 -13.40
CA PRO A 338 11.84 3.63 -12.55
C PRO A 338 12.30 4.16 -11.19
N GLU A 339 12.84 5.39 -11.15
CA GLU A 339 13.33 6.04 -9.93
C GLU A 339 12.17 6.32 -8.96
N MET A 340 11.02 6.79 -9.47
CA MET A 340 9.81 7.01 -8.66
C MET A 340 9.27 5.68 -8.12
N GLN A 341 9.19 4.66 -8.98
CA GLN A 341 8.74 3.33 -8.58
C GLN A 341 9.65 2.72 -7.50
N ARG A 342 10.96 2.98 -7.60
CA ARG A 342 11.94 2.54 -6.61
C ARG A 342 11.74 3.25 -5.27
N VAL A 343 11.54 4.55 -5.26
CA VAL A 343 11.25 5.33 -4.04
C VAL A 343 9.99 4.81 -3.35
N ILE A 344 8.90 4.60 -4.10
CA ILE A 344 7.65 4.04 -3.55
C ILE A 344 7.88 2.64 -2.96
N ALA A 345 8.64 1.80 -3.65
CA ALA A 345 8.92 0.44 -3.18
C ALA A 345 9.74 0.43 -1.88
N LEU A 346 10.77 1.27 -1.78
CA LEU A 346 11.61 1.39 -0.57
C LEU A 346 10.77 1.86 0.63
N ALA A 347 9.96 2.90 0.44
CA ALA A 347 9.04 3.40 1.46
C ALA A 347 8.05 2.32 1.93
N SER A 348 7.44 1.61 0.99
CA SER A 348 6.46 0.56 1.28
C SER A 348 7.09 -0.64 2.00
N ASN A 349 8.29 -1.05 1.60
CA ASN A 349 8.99 -2.15 2.26
C ASN A 349 9.44 -1.78 3.68
N ALA A 350 9.94 -0.57 3.89
CA ALA A 350 10.30 -0.09 5.22
C ALA A 350 9.09 -0.08 6.17
N THR A 351 7.95 0.48 5.74
CA THR A 351 6.72 0.50 6.55
C THR A 351 6.16 -0.89 6.84
N THR A 352 6.39 -1.83 5.94
CA THR A 352 5.98 -3.23 6.15
C THR A 352 6.83 -3.91 7.21
N ILE A 353 8.13 -3.64 7.26
CA ILE A 353 8.99 -4.13 8.35
C ILE A 353 8.64 -3.45 9.69
N VAL A 354 8.21 -2.19 9.68
CA VAL A 354 7.63 -1.55 10.89
C VAL A 354 6.45 -2.36 11.40
N ASN A 355 5.56 -2.79 10.51
CA ASN A 355 4.44 -3.65 10.89
C ASN A 355 4.91 -4.99 11.49
N ASP A 356 5.85 -5.69 10.83
CA ASP A 356 6.42 -6.95 11.32
C ASP A 356 7.02 -6.80 12.73
N LEU A 357 7.66 -5.66 13.03
CA LEU A 357 8.27 -5.39 14.33
C LEU A 357 7.23 -5.12 15.43
N TYR A 358 6.20 -4.31 15.14
CA TYR A 358 5.18 -3.97 16.12
C TYR A 358 4.14 -5.09 16.31
N SER A 359 3.83 -5.86 15.27
CA SER A 359 2.89 -6.98 15.33
C SER A 359 3.51 -8.27 15.88
N TYR A 360 4.82 -8.32 16.06
CA TYR A 360 5.57 -9.51 16.47
C TYR A 360 4.95 -10.25 17.65
N THR A 361 4.70 -9.58 18.77
CA THR A 361 4.12 -10.19 19.97
C THR A 361 2.68 -10.66 19.73
N LYS A 362 1.86 -9.81 19.07
CA LYS A 362 0.47 -10.16 18.71
C LYS A 362 0.42 -11.44 17.86
N GLU A 363 1.30 -11.55 16.89
CA GLU A 363 1.34 -12.69 15.96
C GLU A 363 1.82 -13.97 16.64
N LEU A 364 2.80 -13.89 17.54
CA LEU A 364 3.22 -15.04 18.33
C LEU A 364 2.15 -15.55 19.29
N ASP A 365 1.28 -14.67 19.78
CA ASP A 365 0.17 -15.04 20.68
C ASP A 365 -1.06 -15.55 19.90
N SER A 366 -1.09 -15.39 18.58
CA SER A 366 -2.20 -15.82 17.72
C SER A 366 -2.11 -17.29 17.35
N PRO A 367 -3.24 -17.99 17.17
CA PRO A 367 -3.22 -19.40 16.74
C PRO A 367 -2.66 -19.54 15.32
N GLY A 368 -1.79 -20.54 15.11
CA GLY A 368 -1.24 -20.85 13.79
C GLY A 368 0.24 -20.46 13.64
N THR A 369 0.78 -20.65 12.44
CA THR A 369 2.15 -20.24 12.10
C THR A 369 2.09 -18.88 11.43
N HIS A 370 2.55 -17.85 12.11
CA HIS A 370 2.65 -16.51 11.57
C HIS A 370 4.10 -16.21 11.22
N LEU A 371 4.32 -15.79 9.97
CA LEU A 371 5.64 -15.42 9.46
C LEU A 371 5.77 -13.91 9.45
N ASN A 372 6.75 -13.39 10.19
CA ASN A 372 7.24 -12.02 10.08
C ASN A 372 8.76 -12.03 9.92
N LEU A 373 9.34 -10.93 9.52
CA LEU A 373 10.77 -10.88 9.22
C LEU A 373 11.66 -11.33 10.40
N PRO A 374 11.43 -10.90 11.65
CA PRO A 374 12.16 -11.39 12.81
C PRO A 374 12.16 -12.91 12.95
N VAL A 375 10.99 -13.53 12.84
CA VAL A 375 10.81 -14.99 12.96
C VAL A 375 11.55 -15.72 11.84
N VAL A 376 11.40 -15.25 10.60
CA VAL A 376 12.08 -15.86 9.44
C VAL A 376 13.60 -15.78 9.58
N ILE A 377 14.13 -14.65 10.03
CA ILE A 377 15.58 -14.49 10.28
C ILE A 377 16.04 -15.44 11.37
N ALA A 378 15.35 -15.48 12.52
CA ALA A 378 15.73 -16.32 13.63
C ALA A 378 15.79 -17.80 13.23
N GLU A 379 14.78 -18.28 12.53
CA GLU A 379 14.68 -19.65 12.03
C GLU A 379 15.78 -19.99 11.01
N ARG A 380 15.94 -19.17 9.97
CA ARG A 380 16.84 -19.44 8.85
C ARG A 380 18.32 -19.28 9.16
N GLU A 381 18.65 -18.34 10.03
CA GLU A 381 20.04 -18.09 10.40
C GLU A 381 20.44 -18.80 11.68
N GLY A 382 19.50 -19.43 12.37
CA GLY A 382 19.76 -20.17 13.62
C GLY A 382 20.22 -19.25 14.75
N VAL A 383 19.68 -18.04 14.81
CA VAL A 383 19.99 -17.04 15.85
C VAL A 383 18.84 -16.96 16.87
N SER A 384 19.03 -16.25 17.97
CA SER A 384 17.97 -16.02 18.92
C SER A 384 16.87 -15.12 18.34
N ASP A 385 15.64 -15.23 18.87
CA ASP A 385 14.52 -14.36 18.51
C ASP A 385 14.87 -12.88 18.64
N ARG A 386 15.57 -12.52 19.71
CA ARG A 386 16.07 -11.16 19.93
C ARG A 386 17.05 -10.73 18.83
N ASP A 387 17.99 -11.59 18.43
CA ASP A 387 18.97 -11.24 17.40
C ASP A 387 18.30 -11.16 16.03
N GLY A 388 17.34 -12.03 15.72
CA GLY A 388 16.50 -11.95 14.52
C GLY A 388 15.71 -10.65 14.47
N TYR A 389 15.13 -10.25 15.59
CA TYR A 389 14.39 -8.98 15.71
C TYR A 389 15.30 -7.75 15.50
N LEU A 390 16.48 -7.72 16.14
CA LEU A 390 17.44 -6.62 15.95
C LEU A 390 17.96 -6.54 14.53
N LYS A 391 18.16 -7.68 13.86
CA LYS A 391 18.54 -7.72 12.45
C LYS A 391 17.44 -7.20 11.53
N ALA A 392 16.18 -7.46 11.83
CA ALA A 392 15.06 -6.86 11.12
C ALA A 392 15.03 -5.33 11.28
N VAL A 393 15.37 -4.80 12.47
CA VAL A 393 15.57 -3.35 12.71
C VAL A 393 16.67 -2.79 11.81
N GLU A 394 17.82 -3.48 11.69
CA GLU A 394 18.91 -3.06 10.81
C GLU A 394 18.45 -3.01 9.33
N ILE A 395 17.76 -4.03 8.86
CA ILE A 395 17.20 -4.08 7.49
C ILE A 395 16.24 -2.92 7.24
N HIS A 396 15.36 -2.62 8.20
CA HIS A 396 14.48 -1.46 8.12
C HIS A 396 15.27 -0.16 7.99
N ASN A 397 16.27 0.05 8.85
CA ASN A 397 17.06 1.27 8.86
C ASN A 397 17.82 1.48 7.54
N ASP A 398 18.37 0.42 6.96
CA ASP A 398 19.02 0.47 5.65
C ASP A 398 18.04 0.83 4.52
N LEU A 399 16.80 0.30 4.57
CA LEU A 399 15.75 0.68 3.62
C LEU A 399 15.37 2.15 3.76
N MET A 400 15.24 2.66 5.00
CA MET A 400 14.92 4.06 5.26
C MET A 400 16.01 5.01 4.77
N HIS A 401 17.28 4.74 5.08
CA HIS A 401 18.40 5.56 4.58
C HIS A 401 18.49 5.53 3.05
N THR A 402 18.24 4.37 2.44
CA THR A 402 18.21 4.24 0.98
C THR A 402 17.03 5.02 0.39
N PHE A 403 15.83 4.90 0.98
CA PHE A 403 14.65 5.67 0.59
C PHE A 403 14.92 7.17 0.59
N GLU A 404 15.48 7.70 1.66
CA GLU A 404 15.78 9.13 1.80
C GLU A 404 16.79 9.61 0.77
N SER A 405 17.85 8.83 0.55
CA SER A 405 18.87 9.14 -0.45
C SER A 405 18.31 9.17 -1.87
N GLU A 406 17.54 8.16 -2.24
CA GLU A 406 16.93 8.04 -3.58
C GLU A 406 15.84 9.12 -3.79
N ALA A 407 15.03 9.41 -2.76
CA ALA A 407 14.03 10.47 -2.84
C ALA A 407 14.68 11.85 -2.99
N ALA A 408 15.77 12.12 -2.26
CA ALA A 408 16.51 13.37 -2.39
C ALA A 408 17.18 13.50 -3.77
N ALA A 409 17.76 12.42 -4.31
CA ALA A 409 18.33 12.39 -5.64
C ALA A 409 17.26 12.66 -6.73
N LEU A 410 16.12 12.00 -6.63
CA LEU A 410 15.00 12.21 -7.57
C LEU A 410 14.44 13.63 -7.48
N ALA A 411 14.33 14.20 -6.28
CA ALA A 411 13.89 15.58 -6.08
C ALA A 411 14.85 16.60 -6.71
N ALA A 412 16.15 16.33 -6.69
CA ALA A 412 17.16 17.16 -7.31
C ALA A 412 17.14 17.03 -8.86
N ASP A 413 16.97 15.79 -9.35
CA ASP A 413 16.98 15.50 -10.80
C ASP A 413 15.68 15.92 -11.49
N CYS A 414 14.55 15.87 -10.79
CA CYS A 414 13.23 16.20 -11.31
C CYS A 414 12.48 17.17 -10.37
N PRO A 415 12.87 18.45 -10.26
CA PRO A 415 12.31 19.42 -9.32
C PRO A 415 10.93 19.97 -9.74
N VAL A 416 10.11 19.15 -10.37
CA VAL A 416 8.74 19.49 -10.76
C VAL A 416 7.86 19.54 -9.50
N PRO A 417 7.01 20.58 -9.32
CA PRO A 417 6.22 20.75 -8.11
C PRO A 417 5.36 19.53 -7.71
N SER A 418 4.76 18.83 -8.68
CA SER A 418 3.98 17.61 -8.42
C SER A 418 4.85 16.46 -7.93
N VAL A 419 6.09 16.33 -8.46
CA VAL A 419 7.06 15.33 -7.98
C VAL A 419 7.48 15.62 -6.56
N LEU A 420 7.85 16.88 -6.26
CA LEU A 420 8.26 17.26 -4.90
C LEU A 420 7.13 17.07 -3.87
N ARG A 421 5.89 17.41 -4.25
CA ARG A 421 4.72 17.16 -3.40
C ARG A 421 4.48 15.68 -3.17
N PHE A 422 4.63 14.86 -4.20
CA PHE A 422 4.43 13.42 -4.11
C PHE A 422 5.48 12.76 -3.21
N LEU A 423 6.76 13.08 -3.42
CA LEU A 423 7.86 12.58 -2.58
C LEU A 423 7.66 12.97 -1.10
N ARG A 424 7.24 14.22 -0.86
CA ARG A 424 6.84 14.63 0.49
C ARG A 424 5.67 13.83 1.03
N GLY A 425 4.61 13.64 0.23
CA GLY A 425 3.44 12.84 0.62
C GLY A 425 3.82 11.42 1.03
N VAL A 426 4.71 10.77 0.25
CA VAL A 426 5.23 9.44 0.56
C VAL A 426 6.03 9.45 1.88
N ALA A 427 6.94 10.42 2.07
CA ALA A 427 7.75 10.51 3.29
C ALA A 427 6.88 10.73 4.54
N VAL A 428 5.93 11.68 4.48
CA VAL A 428 4.99 11.93 5.59
C VAL A 428 4.11 10.72 5.88
N TRP A 429 3.73 9.98 4.83
CA TRP A 429 2.97 8.75 5.01
C TRP A 429 3.78 7.69 5.76
N VAL A 430 5.06 7.52 5.46
CA VAL A 430 5.98 6.61 6.17
C VAL A 430 6.04 6.97 7.66
N ASP A 431 6.27 8.24 7.97
CA ASP A 431 6.37 8.72 9.35
C ASP A 431 5.04 8.55 10.10
N GLY A 432 3.90 8.86 9.45
CA GLY A 432 2.57 8.68 10.02
C GLY A 432 2.21 7.22 10.28
N ASN A 433 2.64 6.31 9.40
CA ASN A 433 2.48 4.88 9.59
C ASN A 433 3.25 4.39 10.82
N HIS A 434 4.52 4.77 10.96
CA HIS A 434 5.32 4.45 12.15
C HIS A 434 4.68 5.00 13.42
N TYR A 435 4.28 6.29 13.41
CA TYR A 435 3.62 6.95 14.54
C TYR A 435 2.38 6.18 15.01
N TRP A 436 1.55 5.73 14.08
CA TRP A 436 0.36 4.96 14.43
C TRP A 436 0.71 3.62 15.05
N HIS A 437 1.65 2.88 14.49
CA HIS A 437 2.10 1.61 15.07
C HIS A 437 2.62 1.79 16.49
N GLN A 438 3.48 2.80 16.71
CA GLN A 438 4.03 3.11 18.02
C GLN A 438 2.95 3.48 19.05
N THR A 439 1.98 4.33 18.66
CA THR A 439 0.98 4.88 19.59
C THR A 439 -0.29 4.03 19.71
N ASN A 440 -0.44 2.96 18.93
CA ASN A 440 -1.59 2.06 19.02
C ASN A 440 -1.32 0.91 20.00
N THR A 441 -1.22 1.25 21.29
CA THR A 441 -0.98 0.31 22.38
C THR A 441 -2.16 -0.62 22.65
N TYR A 442 -3.33 -0.36 22.06
CA TYR A 442 -4.46 -1.30 22.07
C TYR A 442 -4.15 -2.56 21.23
N ARG A 443 -3.49 -2.38 20.08
CA ARG A 443 -3.22 -3.45 19.12
C ARG A 443 -1.84 -4.08 19.29
N TYR A 444 -0.84 -3.30 19.72
CA TYR A 444 0.56 -3.69 19.70
C TYR A 444 1.25 -3.54 21.05
N SER A 445 2.08 -4.51 21.36
CA SER A 445 3.02 -4.49 22.49
C SER A 445 4.39 -4.95 22.00
N LEU A 446 5.46 -4.35 22.52
CA LEU A 446 6.79 -4.79 22.17
C LEU A 446 7.17 -6.08 22.92
N PRO A 447 8.03 -6.93 22.34
CA PRO A 447 8.55 -8.08 23.02
C PRO A 447 9.48 -7.67 24.19
N ASP A 448 9.60 -8.54 25.20
CA ASP A 448 10.45 -8.34 26.38
C ASP A 448 11.91 -8.76 26.07
N PHE A 449 12.56 -8.00 25.18
CA PHE A 449 13.93 -8.28 24.73
C PHE A 449 14.99 -7.36 25.40
N TRP A 450 14.62 -6.32 26.11
CA TRP A 450 15.50 -5.30 26.71
C TRP A 450 15.02 -4.79 28.07
#